data_bdd246bed786fb032ceced7156824c48
#
_entry.id   bdd246bed786fb032ceced7156824c48
#
_cell.length_a   1.000
_cell.length_b   1.000
_cell.length_c   1.000
_cell.angle_alpha   90.00
_cell.angle_beta   90.00
_cell.angle_gamma   90.00
#
_symmetry.space_group_name_H-M   'P 1'
#
loop_
_entity.id
_entity.type
_entity.pdbx_description
1 polymer ?
#
loop_
_entity_poly.entity_id
_entity_poly.type
_entity_poly.pdbx_seq_one_letter_code
_entity_poly.pdbx_strand_id
1 'polypeptide(L)'
;LTEVIYDPAFFIQTRKYDDQTRTFCTNFGGFVTQENYQDFVCVNGHAYLNSKSENSNFAFLSKVILTEPVTDNRSYGVSIGRLASLIGGGRPILQRLGDLRQGRRSTWHRINKGYIEPTLQDVVCGDIAMALPERMLTNIYEGLEVLNRVVPGVASDGTLLYAPEIKFFATQIRTDGNLQTAIRGLYVAGDGAGVAGNIVASSATG
;
A
#
# COMPACT_ATOMS: atom_id res chain seq x y z
N LEU A 1 12.48 19.26 -21.87
CA LEU A 1 11.86 17.94 -22.04
C LEU A 1 10.99 17.68 -20.84
N THR A 2 9.68 17.81 -21.02
CA THR A 2 8.71 17.44 -20.00
C THR A 2 8.58 15.92 -20.04
N GLU A 3 9.24 15.19 -19.16
CA GLU A 3 8.86 13.80 -18.93
C GLU A 3 7.44 13.79 -18.40
N VAL A 4 6.51 13.26 -19.16
CA VAL A 4 5.18 12.97 -18.68
C VAL A 4 5.32 11.79 -17.73
N ILE A 5 5.30 12.05 -16.44
CA ILE A 5 5.24 11.00 -15.43
C ILE A 5 3.83 10.40 -15.50
N TYR A 6 3.74 9.22 -16.09
CA TYR A 6 2.51 8.45 -16.13
C TYR A 6 2.51 7.47 -14.96
N ASP A 7 1.54 7.62 -14.05
CA ASP A 7 1.32 6.69 -12.94
C ASP A 7 0.12 5.78 -13.27
N PRO A 8 0.35 4.63 -13.94
CA PRO A 8 -0.73 3.76 -14.35
C PRO A 8 -1.36 3.08 -13.14
N ALA A 9 -2.63 3.33 -12.92
CA ALA A 9 -3.43 2.61 -11.93
C ALA A 9 -4.15 1.43 -12.61
N PHE A 10 -3.77 0.22 -12.27
CA PHE A 10 -4.47 -1.00 -12.69
C PHE A 10 -5.49 -1.38 -11.62
N PHE A 11 -6.77 -1.43 -11.99
CA PHE A 11 -7.84 -1.90 -11.13
C PHE A 11 -8.17 -3.34 -11.51
N ILE A 12 -8.13 -4.23 -10.54
CA ILE A 12 -8.29 -5.66 -10.73
C ILE A 12 -9.36 -6.17 -9.77
N GLN A 13 -10.40 -6.80 -10.32
CA GLN A 13 -11.41 -7.51 -9.53
C GLN A 13 -10.88 -8.90 -9.21
N THR A 14 -10.85 -9.27 -7.93
CA THR A 14 -10.41 -10.59 -7.48
C THR A 14 -11.55 -11.61 -7.58
N ARG A 15 -11.19 -12.89 -7.69
CA ARG A 15 -12.17 -13.96 -7.98
C ARG A 15 -12.76 -14.55 -6.71
N LYS A 16 -11.90 -14.84 -5.73
CA LYS A 16 -12.32 -15.60 -4.53
C LYS A 16 -13.24 -14.79 -3.64
N TYR A 17 -12.93 -13.52 -3.44
CA TYR A 17 -13.66 -12.66 -2.50
C TYR A 17 -14.44 -11.52 -3.15
N ASP A 18 -14.36 -11.40 -4.46
CA ASP A 18 -14.98 -10.29 -5.21
C ASP A 18 -14.57 -8.90 -4.71
N ASP A 19 -13.36 -8.81 -4.21
CA ASP A 19 -12.74 -7.56 -3.76
C ASP A 19 -11.98 -6.91 -4.91
N GLN A 20 -11.66 -5.63 -4.74
CA GLN A 20 -10.86 -4.87 -5.69
C GLN A 20 -9.42 -4.73 -5.21
N THR A 21 -8.48 -4.99 -6.10
CA THR A 21 -7.08 -4.61 -5.93
C THR A 21 -6.68 -3.54 -6.94
N ARG A 22 -5.70 -2.73 -6.62
CA ARG A 22 -5.14 -1.76 -7.55
C ARG A 22 -3.68 -1.47 -7.28
N THR A 23 -2.98 -1.04 -8.32
CA THR A 23 -1.67 -0.40 -8.19
C THR A 23 -1.84 1.09 -7.93
N PHE A 24 -0.87 1.70 -7.27
CA PHE A 24 -0.71 3.15 -7.15
C PHE A 24 0.73 3.49 -6.78
N CYS A 25 1.10 4.76 -6.83
CA CYS A 25 2.44 5.26 -6.48
C CYS A 25 3.55 4.48 -7.21
N THR A 26 3.46 4.40 -8.53
CA THR A 26 4.49 3.73 -9.35
C THR A 26 5.74 4.58 -9.42
N ASN A 27 6.89 4.02 -9.04
CA ASN A 27 8.17 4.70 -8.98
C ASN A 27 9.20 3.95 -9.86
N PHE A 28 9.46 4.47 -11.03
CA PHE A 28 10.49 3.95 -11.93
C PHE A 28 11.89 4.32 -11.42
N GLY A 29 12.73 3.30 -11.20
CA GLY A 29 14.03 3.52 -10.57
C GLY A 29 13.89 4.02 -9.13
N GLY A 30 12.80 3.66 -8.45
CA GLY A 30 12.45 4.18 -7.15
C GLY A 30 13.01 3.37 -5.99
N PHE A 31 12.81 3.91 -4.81
CA PHE A 31 13.25 3.33 -3.54
C PHE A 31 12.02 3.05 -2.68
N VAL A 32 12.11 2.02 -1.86
CA VAL A 32 11.15 1.82 -0.77
C VAL A 32 11.65 2.61 0.44
N THR A 33 10.76 3.34 1.08
CA THR A 33 11.04 4.15 2.26
C THR A 33 10.15 3.74 3.41
N GLN A 34 10.59 3.98 4.64
CA GLN A 34 9.81 3.75 5.84
C GLN A 34 8.98 4.99 6.18
N GLU A 35 7.71 4.78 6.51
CA GLU A 35 6.82 5.77 7.09
C GLU A 35 6.57 5.44 8.57
N ASN A 36 6.84 6.40 9.44
CA ASN A 36 6.62 6.22 10.88
C ASN A 36 5.26 6.80 11.28
N TYR A 37 4.41 5.96 11.82
CA TYR A 37 3.21 6.35 12.54
C TYR A 37 3.50 6.33 14.05
N GLN A 38 2.58 6.87 14.84
CA GLN A 38 2.77 6.95 16.28
C GLN A 38 3.07 5.58 16.93
N ASP A 39 2.37 4.53 16.49
CA ASP A 39 2.40 3.21 17.13
C ASP A 39 2.89 2.07 16.22
N PHE A 40 3.16 2.35 14.96
CA PHE A 40 3.57 1.34 13.99
C PHE A 40 4.35 1.95 12.83
N VAL A 41 5.00 1.11 12.08
CA VAL A 41 5.71 1.50 10.86
C VAL A 41 5.02 0.95 9.62
N CYS A 42 5.05 1.73 8.56
CA CYS A 42 4.63 1.34 7.23
C CYS A 42 5.77 1.55 6.23
N VAL A 43 5.52 1.19 5.00
CA VAL A 43 6.40 1.49 3.87
C VAL A 43 5.68 2.37 2.86
N ASN A 44 6.44 3.05 2.02
CA ASN A 44 5.96 3.76 0.86
C ASN A 44 7.00 3.68 -0.27
N GLY A 45 6.58 3.90 -1.51
CA GLY A 45 7.49 4.10 -2.62
C GLY A 45 7.92 5.56 -2.74
N HIS A 46 9.15 5.79 -3.18
CA HIS A 46 9.66 7.13 -3.41
C HIS A 46 10.57 7.17 -4.66
N ALA A 47 10.42 8.22 -5.46
CA ALA A 47 11.30 8.50 -6.60
C ALA A 47 12.07 9.80 -6.34
N TYR A 48 13.40 9.71 -6.36
CA TYR A 48 14.25 10.90 -6.26
C TYR A 48 14.49 11.52 -7.64
N LEU A 49 14.60 12.83 -7.69
CA LEU A 49 14.85 13.56 -8.93
C LEU A 49 16.20 13.17 -9.57
N ASN A 50 17.24 13.08 -8.75
CA ASN A 50 18.63 12.93 -9.20
C ASN A 50 19.25 11.58 -8.82
N SER A 51 18.47 10.62 -8.35
CA SER A 51 18.94 9.29 -7.98
C SER A 51 17.95 8.23 -8.40
N LYS A 52 18.44 7.17 -9.02
CA LYS A 52 17.63 6.02 -9.42
C LYS A 52 18.25 4.75 -8.88
N SER A 53 17.39 3.82 -8.45
CA SER A 53 17.80 2.45 -8.18
C SER A 53 17.66 1.60 -9.45
N GLU A 54 18.18 0.40 -9.41
CA GLU A 54 17.99 -0.60 -10.48
C GLU A 54 16.57 -1.20 -10.47
N ASN A 55 15.77 -0.89 -9.45
CA ASN A 55 14.44 -1.44 -9.28
C ASN A 55 13.35 -0.39 -9.58
N SER A 56 12.20 -0.87 -10.01
CA SER A 56 10.97 -0.10 -9.94
C SER A 56 10.07 -0.68 -8.85
N ASN A 57 9.29 0.18 -8.21
CA ASN A 57 8.32 -0.26 -7.22
C ASN A 57 6.96 0.40 -7.43
N PHE A 58 5.96 -0.19 -6.86
CA PHE A 58 4.61 0.35 -6.78
C PHE A 58 3.95 -0.19 -5.53
N ALA A 59 2.96 0.52 -5.04
CA ALA A 59 2.09 0.02 -3.98
C ALA A 59 0.97 -0.83 -4.59
N PHE A 60 0.66 -1.93 -3.94
CA PHE A 60 -0.41 -2.84 -4.34
C PHE A 60 -1.44 -2.95 -3.24
N LEU A 61 -2.60 -2.33 -3.46
CA LEU A 61 -3.66 -2.19 -2.47
C LEU A 61 -4.74 -3.26 -2.67
N SER A 62 -5.15 -3.91 -1.59
CA SER A 62 -6.39 -4.67 -1.50
C SER A 62 -7.43 -3.83 -0.75
N LYS A 63 -8.52 -3.48 -1.43
CA LYS A 63 -9.67 -2.81 -0.83
C LYS A 63 -10.64 -3.85 -0.29
N VAL A 64 -10.82 -3.87 1.01
CA VAL A 64 -11.74 -4.80 1.70
C VAL A 64 -12.88 -4.01 2.31
N ILE A 65 -14.11 -4.46 2.07
CA ILE A 65 -15.29 -3.94 2.73
C ILE A 65 -15.51 -4.75 3.99
N LEU A 66 -15.54 -4.07 5.15
CA LEU A 66 -15.80 -4.71 6.42
C LEU A 66 -17.29 -4.97 6.63
N THR A 67 -17.60 -5.99 7.41
CA THR A 67 -18.97 -6.39 7.75
C THR A 67 -19.68 -5.32 8.58
N GLU A 68 -20.93 -5.03 8.30
CA GLU A 68 -21.75 -4.25 9.21
C GLU A 68 -21.98 -5.03 10.53
N PRO A 69 -21.98 -4.36 11.69
CA PRO A 69 -21.98 -2.92 11.92
C PRO A 69 -20.61 -2.31 12.21
N VAL A 70 -19.52 -2.80 11.64
CA VAL A 70 -18.19 -2.27 11.88
C VAL A 70 -18.11 -0.83 11.35
N THR A 71 -18.07 0.13 12.25
CA THR A 71 -17.97 1.56 11.93
C THR A 71 -16.54 2.09 12.07
N ASP A 72 -15.70 1.43 12.87
CA ASP A 72 -14.32 1.82 13.10
C ASP A 72 -13.33 0.99 12.26
N ASN A 73 -13.35 1.24 10.96
CA ASN A 73 -12.41 0.64 10.02
C ASN A 73 -10.97 1.13 10.22
N ARG A 74 -10.80 2.32 10.81
CA ARG A 74 -9.47 2.86 11.12
C ARG A 74 -8.77 2.01 12.18
N SER A 75 -9.44 1.70 13.29
CA SER A 75 -8.88 0.82 14.34
C SER A 75 -8.53 -0.56 13.81
N TYR A 76 -9.32 -1.09 12.86
CA TYR A 76 -8.98 -2.33 12.19
C TYR A 76 -7.64 -2.23 11.43
N GLY A 77 -7.46 -1.19 10.61
CA GLY A 77 -6.20 -0.96 9.89
C GLY A 77 -5.02 -0.73 10.85
N VAL A 78 -5.21 0.07 11.90
CA VAL A 78 -4.19 0.31 12.94
C VAL A 78 -3.79 -1.01 13.62
N SER A 79 -4.74 -1.91 13.91
CA SER A 79 -4.44 -3.21 14.52
C SER A 79 -3.54 -4.07 13.64
N ILE A 80 -3.75 -4.07 12.32
CA ILE A 80 -2.87 -4.74 11.34
C ILE A 80 -1.48 -4.10 11.36
N GLY A 81 -1.39 -2.76 11.35
CA GLY A 81 -0.11 -2.05 11.41
C GLY A 81 0.69 -2.36 12.67
N ARG A 82 0.03 -2.37 13.81
CA ARG A 82 0.63 -2.74 15.11
C ARG A 82 1.10 -4.19 15.12
N LEU A 83 0.28 -5.11 14.61
CA LEU A 83 0.65 -6.53 14.51
C LEU A 83 1.86 -6.72 13.60
N ALA A 84 1.88 -6.08 12.44
CA ALA A 84 3.02 -6.13 11.53
C ALA A 84 4.29 -5.56 12.17
N SER A 85 4.18 -4.43 12.88
CA SER A 85 5.31 -3.84 13.61
C SER A 85 5.79 -4.70 14.76
N LEU A 86 4.88 -5.38 15.47
CA LEU A 86 5.25 -6.34 16.52
C LEU A 86 6.08 -7.49 15.93
N ILE A 87 5.61 -8.08 14.82
CA ILE A 87 6.30 -9.18 14.12
C ILE A 87 7.64 -8.71 13.55
N GLY A 88 7.69 -7.49 13.00
CA GLY A 88 8.88 -6.87 12.44
C GLY A 88 9.85 -6.28 13.48
N GLY A 89 9.51 -6.33 14.78
CA GLY A 89 10.33 -5.70 15.83
C GLY A 89 10.52 -4.20 15.61
N GLY A 90 9.47 -3.49 15.20
CA GLY A 90 9.48 -2.05 14.91
C GLY A 90 10.02 -1.70 13.51
N ARG A 91 10.23 -2.67 12.64
CA ARG A 91 10.70 -2.51 11.25
C ARG A 91 9.72 -3.12 10.25
N PRO A 92 9.71 -2.65 9.00
CA PRO A 92 8.91 -3.29 7.96
C PRO A 92 9.33 -4.74 7.70
N ILE A 93 8.38 -5.56 7.27
CA ILE A 93 8.61 -6.95 6.91
C ILE A 93 8.95 -7.02 5.42
N LEU A 94 10.05 -7.72 5.10
CA LEU A 94 10.45 -8.03 3.73
C LEU A 94 10.25 -9.53 3.47
N GLN A 95 9.56 -9.86 2.38
CA GLN A 95 9.36 -11.24 1.97
C GLN A 95 9.42 -11.39 0.44
N ARG A 96 10.01 -12.48 -0.05
CA ARG A 96 9.93 -12.86 -1.46
C ARG A 96 8.56 -13.47 -1.75
N LEU A 97 7.99 -13.13 -2.90
CA LEU A 97 6.70 -13.69 -3.32
C LEU A 97 6.73 -15.23 -3.38
N GLY A 98 7.82 -15.82 -3.86
CA GLY A 98 7.97 -17.28 -3.90
C GLY A 98 8.01 -17.92 -2.50
N ASP A 99 8.57 -17.26 -1.50
CA ASP A 99 8.56 -17.76 -0.12
C ASP A 99 7.14 -17.64 0.48
N LEU A 100 6.45 -16.53 0.21
CA LEU A 100 5.07 -16.32 0.63
C LEU A 100 4.13 -17.40 0.03
N ARG A 101 4.27 -17.72 -1.27
CA ARG A 101 3.53 -18.80 -1.93
C ARG A 101 3.76 -20.17 -1.30
N GLN A 102 4.94 -20.40 -0.76
CA GLN A 102 5.29 -21.65 -0.09
C GLN A 102 4.93 -21.63 1.41
N GLY A 103 4.23 -20.61 1.89
CA GLY A 103 3.82 -20.49 3.29
C GLY A 103 5.00 -20.44 4.27
N ARG A 104 6.11 -19.80 3.88
CA ARG A 104 7.30 -19.73 4.70
C ARG A 104 7.89 -18.32 4.74
N ARG A 105 8.50 -17.97 5.87
CA ARG A 105 9.22 -16.69 6.00
C ARG A 105 10.38 -16.62 5.02
N SER A 106 10.72 -15.41 4.56
CA SER A 106 11.99 -15.14 3.90
C SER A 106 13.15 -15.08 4.91
N THR A 107 14.35 -15.22 4.40
CA THR A 107 15.61 -15.03 5.13
C THR A 107 16.57 -14.24 4.26
N TRP A 108 17.52 -13.53 4.85
CA TRP A 108 18.55 -12.80 4.11
C TRP A 108 19.30 -13.71 3.13
N HIS A 109 19.55 -14.96 3.51
CA HIS A 109 20.18 -15.93 2.63
C HIS A 109 19.37 -16.19 1.34
N ARG A 110 18.04 -16.22 1.41
CA ARG A 110 17.18 -16.39 0.23
C ARG A 110 17.02 -15.09 -0.56
N ILE A 111 16.95 -13.95 0.13
CA ILE A 111 16.93 -12.63 -0.52
C ILE A 111 18.20 -12.44 -1.34
N ASN A 112 19.36 -12.64 -0.73
CA ASN A 112 20.68 -12.42 -1.35
C ASN A 112 21.02 -13.41 -2.48
N LYS A 113 20.30 -14.54 -2.59
CA LYS A 113 20.37 -15.44 -3.74
C LYS A 113 19.58 -14.95 -4.95
N GLY A 114 18.68 -14.00 -4.75
CA GLY A 114 17.93 -13.36 -5.82
C GLY A 114 18.78 -12.34 -6.57
N TYR A 115 18.25 -11.86 -7.68
CA TYR A 115 18.85 -10.81 -8.49
C TYR A 115 18.26 -9.42 -8.23
N ILE A 116 17.28 -9.32 -7.31
CA ILE A 116 16.67 -8.06 -6.91
C ILE A 116 17.28 -7.67 -5.55
N GLU A 117 17.98 -6.56 -5.51
CA GLU A 117 18.53 -6.02 -4.27
C GLU A 117 17.49 -5.14 -3.57
N PRO A 118 17.23 -5.37 -2.26
CA PRO A 118 16.35 -4.52 -1.49
C PRO A 118 16.85 -3.07 -1.42
N THR A 119 16.02 -2.10 -1.79
CA THR A 119 16.38 -0.68 -1.70
C THR A 119 16.21 -0.11 -0.27
N LEU A 120 15.34 -0.70 0.55
CA LEU A 120 15.26 -0.43 1.99
C LEU A 120 15.93 -1.58 2.74
N GLN A 121 17.02 -1.28 3.45
CA GLN A 121 17.83 -2.26 4.17
C GLN A 121 17.39 -2.46 5.62
N ASP A 122 16.82 -1.43 6.24
CA ASP A 122 16.32 -1.51 7.63
C ASP A 122 14.94 -2.19 7.68
N VAL A 123 14.97 -3.49 7.44
CA VAL A 123 13.80 -4.37 7.37
C VAL A 123 14.07 -5.69 8.09
N VAL A 124 13.01 -6.43 8.37
CA VAL A 124 13.09 -7.81 8.86
C VAL A 124 12.61 -8.77 7.78
N CYS A 125 13.47 -9.73 7.43
CA CYS A 125 13.00 -10.85 6.60
C CYS A 125 12.01 -11.69 7.38
N GLY A 126 10.74 -11.70 6.96
CA GLY A 126 9.67 -12.30 7.72
C GLY A 126 8.63 -13.03 6.88
N ASP A 127 7.49 -13.25 7.50
CA ASP A 127 6.30 -13.80 6.88
C ASP A 127 5.15 -12.82 7.02
N ILE A 128 4.75 -12.19 5.92
CA ILE A 128 3.65 -11.24 5.86
C ILE A 128 2.32 -11.88 6.23
N ALA A 129 2.19 -13.20 6.01
CA ALA A 129 0.98 -13.95 6.35
C ALA A 129 0.70 -14.00 7.87
N MET A 130 1.68 -13.70 8.71
CA MET A 130 1.46 -13.59 10.14
C MET A 130 0.80 -12.27 10.55
N ALA A 131 0.82 -11.27 9.68
CA ALA A 131 0.25 -9.94 9.96
C ALA A 131 -1.00 -9.64 9.15
N LEU A 132 -1.01 -10.02 7.87
CA LEU A 132 -2.13 -9.73 6.99
C LEU A 132 -3.17 -10.86 7.01
N PRO A 133 -4.48 -10.54 7.09
CA PRO A 133 -5.54 -11.52 6.95
C PRO A 133 -5.46 -12.30 5.63
N GLU A 134 -5.84 -13.58 5.67
CA GLU A 134 -5.82 -14.46 4.49
C GLU A 134 -6.57 -13.88 3.29
N ARG A 135 -7.68 -13.19 3.54
CA ARG A 135 -8.46 -12.52 2.49
C ARG A 135 -7.62 -11.49 1.73
N MET A 136 -6.84 -10.67 2.43
CA MET A 136 -5.96 -9.67 1.81
C MET A 136 -4.82 -10.33 1.03
N LEU A 137 -4.24 -11.39 1.57
CA LEU A 137 -3.17 -12.13 0.90
C LEU A 137 -3.67 -12.80 -0.39
N THR A 138 -4.84 -13.43 -0.34
CA THR A 138 -5.46 -14.03 -1.53
C THR A 138 -5.71 -12.97 -2.60
N ASN A 139 -6.24 -11.83 -2.23
CA ASN A 139 -6.46 -10.71 -3.15
C ASN A 139 -5.15 -10.22 -3.79
N ILE A 140 -4.08 -10.11 -2.99
CA ILE A 140 -2.75 -9.73 -3.49
C ILE A 140 -2.21 -10.78 -4.46
N TYR A 141 -2.31 -12.07 -4.15
CA TYR A 141 -1.90 -13.14 -5.07
C TYR A 141 -2.63 -13.09 -6.39
N GLU A 142 -3.95 -13.13 -6.34
CA GLU A 142 -4.79 -13.12 -7.55
C GLU A 142 -4.54 -11.85 -8.38
N GLY A 143 -4.44 -10.72 -7.71
CA GLY A 143 -4.19 -9.45 -8.39
C GLY A 143 -2.83 -9.39 -9.05
N LEU A 144 -1.76 -9.86 -8.41
CA LEU A 144 -0.43 -9.93 -9.01
C LEU A 144 -0.38 -10.89 -10.20
N GLU A 145 -1.07 -12.04 -10.14
CA GLU A 145 -1.16 -12.98 -11.27
C GLU A 145 -1.89 -12.36 -12.48
N VAL A 146 -2.94 -11.58 -12.22
CA VAL A 146 -3.64 -10.85 -13.30
C VAL A 146 -2.74 -9.75 -13.87
N LEU A 147 -2.09 -8.97 -12.99
CA LEU A 147 -1.17 -7.90 -13.40
C LEU A 147 0.01 -8.45 -14.22
N ASN A 148 0.47 -9.66 -13.91
CA ASN A 148 1.57 -10.31 -14.62
C ASN A 148 1.31 -10.53 -16.12
N ARG A 149 0.04 -10.49 -16.55
CA ARG A 149 -0.33 -10.60 -17.97
C ARG A 149 0.02 -9.36 -18.77
N VAL A 150 0.05 -8.19 -18.11
CA VAL A 150 0.35 -6.89 -18.74
C VAL A 150 1.71 -6.35 -18.31
N VAL A 151 2.22 -6.78 -17.17
CA VAL A 151 3.56 -6.48 -16.66
C VAL A 151 4.29 -7.80 -16.37
N PRO A 152 4.84 -8.46 -17.38
CA PRO A 152 5.48 -9.77 -17.20
C PRO A 152 6.62 -9.72 -16.19
N GLY A 153 6.65 -10.71 -15.28
CA GLY A 153 7.67 -10.82 -14.25
C GLY A 153 7.28 -10.22 -12.90
N VAL A 154 6.21 -9.42 -12.83
CA VAL A 154 5.76 -8.81 -11.55
C VAL A 154 5.33 -9.86 -10.52
N ALA A 155 4.83 -11.00 -10.97
CA ALA A 155 4.48 -12.13 -10.12
C ALA A 155 5.57 -13.22 -10.07
N SER A 156 6.82 -12.88 -10.36
CA SER A 156 7.93 -13.83 -10.23
C SER A 156 8.21 -14.19 -8.76
N ASP A 157 8.80 -15.35 -8.52
CA ASP A 157 9.19 -15.77 -7.17
C ASP A 157 10.26 -14.85 -6.54
N GLY A 158 11.01 -14.11 -7.38
CA GLY A 158 12.01 -13.14 -6.94
C GLY A 158 11.42 -11.79 -6.52
N THR A 159 10.17 -11.49 -6.84
CA THR A 159 9.53 -10.22 -6.49
C THR A 159 9.55 -10.01 -4.98
N LEU A 160 10.01 -8.82 -4.57
CA LEU A 160 10.11 -8.45 -3.17
C LEU A 160 8.85 -7.73 -2.72
N LEU A 161 8.29 -8.18 -1.63
CA LEU A 161 7.12 -7.59 -0.97
C LEU A 161 7.59 -6.94 0.34
N TYR A 162 7.25 -5.67 0.49
CA TYR A 162 7.43 -4.93 1.74
C TYR A 162 6.05 -4.69 2.37
N ALA A 163 5.93 -4.91 3.66
CA ALA A 163 4.68 -4.76 4.38
C ALA A 163 4.89 -4.17 5.78
N PRO A 164 3.89 -3.47 6.29
CA PRO A 164 2.62 -3.10 5.65
C PRO A 164 2.69 -1.75 4.92
N GLU A 165 1.76 -1.52 4.02
CA GLU A 165 1.35 -0.18 3.64
C GLU A 165 -0.15 -0.08 3.92
N ILE A 166 -0.57 0.90 4.72
CA ILE A 166 -1.96 1.07 5.13
C ILE A 166 -2.43 2.45 4.69
N LYS A 167 -3.51 2.48 3.92
CA LYS A 167 -4.14 3.74 3.50
C LYS A 167 -5.51 3.86 4.14
N PHE A 168 -5.72 4.97 4.82
CA PHE A 168 -7.00 5.34 5.39
C PHE A 168 -7.67 6.37 4.48
N PHE A 169 -8.96 6.20 4.24
CA PHE A 169 -9.76 7.28 3.68
C PHE A 169 -10.04 8.32 4.76
N ALA A 170 -10.02 9.59 4.38
CA ALA A 170 -10.44 10.66 5.27
C ALA A 170 -11.92 10.49 5.64
N THR A 171 -12.26 10.79 6.90
CA THR A 171 -13.65 10.80 7.35
C THR A 171 -14.38 11.93 6.64
N GLN A 172 -15.44 11.59 5.91
CA GLN A 172 -16.25 12.58 5.22
C GLN A 172 -17.08 13.39 6.20
N ILE A 173 -16.83 14.70 6.24
CA ILE A 173 -17.63 15.64 7.00
C ILE A 173 -18.83 16.04 6.14
N ARG A 174 -20.04 15.92 6.67
CA ARG A 174 -21.26 16.34 5.95
C ARG A 174 -21.30 17.86 5.82
N THR A 175 -21.46 18.35 4.59
CA THR A 175 -21.56 19.76 4.24
C THR A 175 -22.72 20.02 3.30
N ASP A 176 -23.14 21.25 3.21
CA ASP A 176 -23.98 21.74 2.12
C ASP A 176 -23.17 22.00 0.83
N GLY A 177 -23.81 22.51 -0.20
CA GLY A 177 -23.16 22.82 -1.49
C GLY A 177 -22.11 23.94 -1.42
N ASN A 178 -22.05 24.69 -0.32
CA ASN A 178 -21.08 25.75 -0.06
C ASN A 178 -19.99 25.31 0.90
N LEU A 179 -19.84 24.02 1.17
CA LEU A 179 -18.87 23.45 2.10
C LEU A 179 -19.10 23.85 3.57
N GLN A 180 -20.29 24.39 3.91
CA GLN A 180 -20.65 24.68 5.29
C GLN A 180 -21.14 23.42 5.99
N THR A 181 -20.65 23.19 7.21
CA THR A 181 -21.12 22.08 8.07
C THR A 181 -22.50 22.39 8.68
N ALA A 182 -23.03 21.45 9.46
CA ALA A 182 -24.24 21.71 10.25
C ALA A 182 -24.09 22.83 11.28
N ILE A 183 -22.86 23.23 11.58
CA ILE A 183 -22.54 24.36 12.46
C ILE A 183 -22.44 25.61 11.59
N ARG A 184 -23.34 26.57 11.82
CA ARG A 184 -23.37 27.82 11.07
C ARG A 184 -22.05 28.58 11.17
N GLY A 185 -21.50 28.94 10.00
CA GLY A 185 -20.22 29.67 9.90
C GLY A 185 -18.96 28.79 9.99
N LEU A 186 -19.13 27.45 10.15
CA LEU A 186 -18.02 26.49 10.07
C LEU A 186 -18.00 25.85 8.69
N TYR A 187 -16.93 26.11 7.96
CA TYR A 187 -16.65 25.54 6.63
C TYR A 187 -15.51 24.56 6.69
N VAL A 188 -15.54 23.56 5.83
CA VAL A 188 -14.47 22.57 5.69
C VAL A 188 -14.14 22.36 4.22
N ALA A 189 -12.87 22.18 3.92
CA ALA A 189 -12.39 22.00 2.55
C ALA A 189 -11.23 21.00 2.51
N GLY A 190 -10.90 20.57 1.31
CA GLY A 190 -9.73 19.74 1.04
C GLY A 190 -9.88 18.26 1.43
N ASP A 191 -8.75 17.55 1.39
CA ASP A 191 -8.70 16.11 1.59
C ASP A 191 -9.00 15.69 3.03
N GLY A 192 -8.52 16.47 4.01
CA GLY A 192 -8.75 16.19 5.43
C GLY A 192 -10.21 16.20 5.86
N ALA A 193 -11.07 16.87 5.10
CA ALA A 193 -12.52 16.91 5.31
C ALA A 193 -13.28 15.80 4.55
N GLY A 194 -12.57 14.97 3.78
CA GLY A 194 -13.17 13.90 2.96
C GLY A 194 -13.96 14.41 1.75
N VAL A 195 -13.83 15.68 1.38
CA VAL A 195 -14.54 16.29 0.23
C VAL A 195 -13.71 16.26 -1.05
N ALA A 196 -12.44 15.90 -0.95
CA ALA A 196 -11.54 15.74 -2.08
C ALA A 196 -10.76 14.42 -1.92
N GLY A 197 -10.14 13.94 -2.98
CA GLY A 197 -9.36 12.68 -2.95
C GLY A 197 -8.05 12.82 -3.73
N ASN A 198 -7.70 14.05 -4.10
CA ASN A 198 -6.48 14.35 -4.83
C ASN A 198 -6.10 15.83 -4.70
N ILE A 199 -4.88 16.17 -5.09
CA ILE A 199 -4.32 17.52 -4.98
C ILE A 199 -5.17 18.55 -5.71
N VAL A 200 -5.60 18.25 -6.94
CA VAL A 200 -6.37 19.19 -7.77
C VAL A 200 -7.73 19.49 -7.13
N ALA A 201 -8.46 18.46 -6.71
CA ALA A 201 -9.75 18.65 -6.05
C ALA A 201 -9.60 19.35 -4.70
N SER A 202 -8.54 19.04 -3.94
CA SER A 202 -8.24 19.73 -2.68
C SER A 202 -7.97 21.22 -2.89
N SER A 203 -7.21 21.56 -3.94
CA SER A 203 -6.93 22.98 -4.29
C SER A 203 -8.19 23.69 -4.80
N ALA A 204 -9.10 22.98 -5.48
CA ALA A 204 -10.33 23.59 -6.00
C ALA A 204 -11.38 23.85 -4.91
N THR A 205 -11.30 23.14 -3.78
CA THR A 205 -12.23 23.30 -2.64
C THR A 205 -11.68 24.15 -1.52
N GLY A 206 -10.39 24.39 -1.49
CA GLY A 206 -9.71 25.28 -0.52
C GLY A 206 -9.54 26.67 -1.06
#